data_ddcdd477ef5880b3e2d7d4f6f252f0dc
#
_entry.id   ddcdd477ef5880b3e2d7d4f6f252f0dc
#
_cell.length_a   1.000
_cell.length_b   1.000
_cell.length_c   1.000
_cell.angle_alpha   90.00
_cell.angle_beta   90.00
_cell.angle_gamma   90.00
#
_symmetry.space_group_name_H-M   'P 1'
#
loop_
_entity.id
_entity.type
_entity.pdbx_description
1 polymer ?
#
loop_
_entity_poly.entity_id
_entity_poly.type
_entity_poly.pdbx_seq_one_letter_code
_entity_poly.pdbx_strand_id
1 'polypeptide(L)'
;MTQPRQQPSDSQPDAVHSASRWEERYASVEQLWSGHPNDWLPELAADWPSGTVLEIGCGEGADVLWLAERGWQVTGLDLSATAVGRLSREAERRGVAARVTGLVHDVGAGLPEGPFNLVTSFYVHGGPEAGSLDLVALLSDAAARVAPGGHLLTAVHAVKPPWHTHHARTYTAGELVESLSEATAGWEVVVAEERWRQATGPAGQESSRADAVVCLRRPEGPSS
;
A
#
# COMPACT_ATOMS: atom_id res chain seq x y z
N MET A 1 3.34 52.44 -13.94
CA MET A 1 4.08 51.26 -13.39
C MET A 1 3.07 50.35 -12.75
N THR A 2 2.64 49.30 -13.45
CA THR A 2 1.62 48.37 -13.02
C THR A 2 2.35 47.11 -12.58
N GLN A 3 2.20 46.77 -11.30
CA GLN A 3 2.76 45.55 -10.73
C GLN A 3 2.04 44.32 -11.29
N PRO A 4 2.75 43.23 -11.63
CA PRO A 4 2.10 41.97 -12.02
C PRO A 4 1.49 41.30 -10.78
N ARG A 5 0.21 40.92 -10.88
CA ARG A 5 -0.47 40.05 -9.90
C ARG A 5 0.24 38.69 -9.89
N GLN A 6 0.76 38.30 -8.74
CA GLN A 6 1.13 36.92 -8.48
C GLN A 6 -0.15 36.06 -8.51
N GLN A 7 -0.20 35.08 -9.39
CA GLN A 7 -1.18 33.99 -9.36
C GLN A 7 -0.82 33.05 -8.20
N PRO A 8 -1.79 32.61 -7.40
CA PRO A 8 -1.55 31.54 -6.44
C PRO A 8 -1.27 30.24 -7.18
N SER A 9 -0.29 29.47 -6.70
CA SER A 9 0.09 28.17 -7.21
C SER A 9 -1.07 27.18 -6.99
N ASP A 10 -1.70 26.73 -8.09
CA ASP A 10 -2.69 25.66 -8.15
C ASP A 10 -2.01 24.29 -7.95
N SER A 11 -1.70 23.91 -6.73
CA SER A 11 -1.08 22.59 -6.48
C SER A 11 -1.72 21.80 -5.32
N GLN A 12 -2.95 22.10 -4.87
CA GLN A 12 -3.52 21.43 -3.70
C GLN A 12 -5.01 21.01 -3.72
N PRO A 13 -5.79 21.05 -4.79
CA PRO A 13 -7.19 20.60 -4.73
C PRO A 13 -7.34 19.07 -4.71
N ASP A 14 -6.48 18.31 -5.38
CA ASP A 14 -6.72 16.90 -5.65
C ASP A 14 -6.41 15.97 -4.47
N ALA A 15 -5.37 16.24 -3.70
CA ALA A 15 -5.02 15.48 -2.49
C ALA A 15 -6.09 15.63 -1.39
N VAL A 16 -6.62 16.84 -1.20
CA VAL A 16 -7.68 17.12 -0.22
C VAL A 16 -8.98 16.37 -0.57
N HIS A 17 -9.35 16.28 -1.85
CA HIS A 17 -10.53 15.54 -2.28
C HIS A 17 -10.37 14.03 -2.06
N SER A 18 -9.17 13.48 -2.29
CA SER A 18 -8.88 12.06 -2.04
C SER A 18 -8.96 11.71 -0.55
N ALA A 19 -8.34 12.52 0.32
CA ALA A 19 -8.37 12.32 1.76
C ALA A 19 -9.79 12.40 2.33
N SER A 20 -10.57 13.42 1.95
CA SER A 20 -11.97 13.58 2.38
C SER A 20 -12.83 12.39 1.95
N ARG A 21 -12.65 11.90 0.72
CA ARG A 21 -13.40 10.76 0.19
C ARG A 21 -13.12 9.47 0.95
N TRP A 22 -11.87 9.20 1.30
CA TRP A 22 -11.52 8.02 2.10
C TRP A 22 -12.01 8.16 3.53
N GLU A 23 -11.86 9.35 4.14
CA GLU A 23 -12.39 9.62 5.47
C GLU A 23 -13.89 9.40 5.55
N GLU A 24 -14.67 9.95 4.60
CA GLU A 24 -16.12 9.74 4.51
C GLU A 24 -16.48 8.25 4.35
N ARG A 25 -15.72 7.53 3.54
CA ARG A 25 -15.95 6.10 3.30
C ARG A 25 -15.74 5.28 4.58
N TYR A 26 -14.65 5.52 5.32
CA TYR A 26 -14.44 4.87 6.60
C TYR A 26 -15.46 5.30 7.64
N ALA A 27 -15.77 6.58 7.75
CA ALA A 27 -16.74 7.10 8.72
C ALA A 27 -18.17 6.58 8.49
N SER A 28 -18.53 6.21 7.26
CA SER A 28 -19.89 5.76 6.90
C SER A 28 -20.23 4.35 7.37
N VAL A 29 -19.26 3.54 7.79
CA VAL A 29 -19.44 2.14 8.20
C VAL A 29 -18.65 1.86 9.50
N GLU A 30 -19.06 0.86 10.25
CA GLU A 30 -18.32 0.45 11.45
C GLU A 30 -16.99 -0.25 11.10
N GLN A 31 -17.00 -1.05 10.06
CA GLN A 31 -15.83 -1.74 9.51
C GLN A 31 -15.94 -1.79 7.99
N LEU A 32 -14.90 -1.34 7.29
CA LEU A 32 -14.89 -1.28 5.83
C LEU A 32 -14.32 -2.56 5.19
N TRP A 33 -13.29 -3.14 5.79
CA TRP A 33 -12.59 -4.31 5.27
C TRP A 33 -12.85 -5.56 6.11
N SER A 34 -12.45 -6.72 5.60
CA SER A 34 -12.71 -8.03 6.23
C SER A 34 -12.09 -8.21 7.62
N GLY A 35 -11.10 -7.40 7.99
CA GLY A 35 -10.30 -7.57 9.20
C GLY A 35 -9.27 -8.72 9.12
N HIS A 36 -9.17 -9.38 7.97
CA HIS A 36 -8.13 -10.38 7.68
C HIS A 36 -6.99 -9.75 6.88
N PRO A 37 -5.73 -10.17 7.10
CA PRO A 37 -4.61 -9.70 6.30
C PRO A 37 -4.81 -10.08 4.84
N ASN A 38 -4.18 -9.33 3.95
CA ASN A 38 -4.14 -9.68 2.53
C ASN A 38 -3.51 -11.05 2.35
N ASP A 39 -4.13 -11.92 1.56
CA ASP A 39 -3.74 -13.34 1.42
C ASP A 39 -2.25 -13.53 1.11
N TRP A 40 -1.68 -12.62 0.31
CA TRP A 40 -0.30 -12.68 -0.15
C TRP A 40 0.73 -12.38 0.95
N LEU A 41 0.36 -11.63 1.99
CA LEU A 41 1.27 -11.31 3.08
C LEU A 41 1.58 -12.54 3.95
N PRO A 42 0.60 -13.27 4.50
CA PRO A 42 0.88 -14.50 5.23
C PRO A 42 1.56 -15.57 4.39
N GLU A 43 1.19 -15.69 3.13
CA GLU A 43 1.77 -16.70 2.23
C GLU A 43 3.26 -16.50 2.02
N LEU A 44 3.70 -15.25 1.85
CA LEU A 44 5.10 -14.96 1.54
C LEU A 44 5.95 -14.66 2.77
N ALA A 45 5.38 -13.99 3.78
CA ALA A 45 6.13 -13.44 4.89
C ALA A 45 6.00 -14.21 6.23
N ALA A 46 5.27 -15.33 6.26
CA ALA A 46 5.03 -16.06 7.51
C ALA A 46 6.32 -16.52 8.22
N ASP A 47 7.31 -16.92 7.45
CA ASP A 47 8.57 -17.48 7.95
C ASP A 47 9.73 -16.45 7.92
N TRP A 48 9.46 -15.19 7.53
CA TRP A 48 10.52 -14.18 7.53
C TRP A 48 10.86 -13.72 8.95
N PRO A 49 12.14 -13.47 9.23
CA PRO A 49 12.55 -12.92 10.51
C PRO A 49 11.92 -11.56 10.73
N SER A 50 11.37 -11.33 11.93
CA SER A 50 10.75 -10.05 12.27
C SER A 50 11.78 -8.91 12.27
N GLY A 51 11.34 -7.73 11.90
CA GLY A 51 12.13 -6.52 11.79
C GLY A 51 11.21 -5.29 11.78
N THR A 52 11.58 -4.28 11.00
CA THR A 52 10.79 -3.05 10.81
C THR A 52 10.00 -3.08 9.51
N VAL A 53 8.76 -2.58 9.55
CA VAL A 53 7.86 -2.55 8.37
C VAL A 53 7.31 -1.15 8.16
N LEU A 54 7.20 -0.76 6.90
CA LEU A 54 6.36 0.33 6.43
C LEU A 54 5.20 -0.25 5.62
N GLU A 55 3.98 -0.05 6.10
CA GLU A 55 2.74 -0.44 5.41
C GLU A 55 2.10 0.80 4.78
N ILE A 56 2.02 0.85 3.46
CA ILE A 56 1.47 1.96 2.69
C ILE A 56 -0.01 1.69 2.40
N GLY A 57 -0.90 2.58 2.87
CA GLY A 57 -2.35 2.40 2.75
C GLY A 57 -2.87 1.34 3.72
N CYS A 58 -2.49 1.43 4.99
CA CYS A 58 -2.77 0.38 5.99
C CYS A 58 -4.25 0.19 6.33
N GLY A 59 -5.13 1.12 5.98
CA GLY A 59 -6.55 1.05 6.32
C GLY A 59 -6.80 0.87 7.80
N GLU A 60 -7.68 -0.07 8.13
CA GLU A 60 -8.00 -0.46 9.51
C GLU A 60 -6.95 -1.39 10.15
N GLY A 61 -5.85 -1.68 9.42
CA GLY A 61 -4.63 -2.28 9.95
C GLY A 61 -4.61 -3.80 10.02
N ALA A 62 -5.35 -4.52 9.19
CA ALA A 62 -5.36 -5.98 9.23
C ALA A 62 -3.95 -6.58 9.02
N ASP A 63 -3.19 -6.07 8.04
CA ASP A 63 -1.81 -6.49 7.76
C ASP A 63 -0.86 -6.04 8.86
N VAL A 64 -1.00 -4.79 9.32
CA VAL A 64 -0.21 -4.21 10.43
C VAL A 64 -0.32 -5.07 11.69
N LEU A 65 -1.54 -5.44 12.06
CA LEU A 65 -1.82 -6.23 13.27
C LEU A 65 -1.27 -7.65 13.13
N TRP A 66 -1.44 -8.26 11.95
CA TRP A 66 -0.90 -9.60 11.67
C TRP A 66 0.62 -9.63 11.80
N LEU A 67 1.32 -8.63 11.29
CA LEU A 67 2.77 -8.46 11.41
C LEU A 67 3.19 -8.21 12.87
N ALA A 68 2.51 -7.28 13.57
CA ALA A 68 2.81 -6.93 14.94
C ALA A 68 2.65 -8.12 15.92
N GLU A 69 1.65 -8.99 15.70
CA GLU A 69 1.46 -10.24 16.45
C GLU A 69 2.63 -11.22 16.26
N ARG A 70 3.37 -11.09 15.13
CA ARG A 70 4.56 -11.88 14.79
C ARG A 70 5.89 -11.21 15.17
N GLY A 71 5.81 -10.13 15.95
CA GLY A 71 7.00 -9.47 16.50
C GLY A 71 7.57 -8.34 15.65
N TRP A 72 6.96 -8.00 14.50
CA TRP A 72 7.41 -6.89 13.67
C TRP A 72 7.10 -5.54 14.32
N GLN A 73 7.97 -4.55 14.10
CA GLN A 73 7.71 -3.14 14.43
C GLN A 73 7.11 -2.48 13.17
N VAL A 74 5.85 -2.10 13.22
CA VAL A 74 5.12 -1.69 12.03
C VAL A 74 4.71 -0.23 12.10
N THR A 75 5.06 0.51 11.05
CA THR A 75 4.54 1.85 10.78
C THR A 75 3.52 1.73 9.65
N GLY A 76 2.25 2.01 9.94
CA GLY A 76 1.16 2.00 8.98
C GLY A 76 0.75 3.42 8.61
N LEU A 77 0.63 3.69 7.32
CA LEU A 77 0.20 4.97 6.75
C LEU A 77 -1.19 4.85 6.13
N ASP A 78 -2.09 5.76 6.44
CA ASP A 78 -3.35 5.91 5.72
C ASP A 78 -3.79 7.39 5.71
N LEU A 79 -4.56 7.79 4.70
CA LEU A 79 -5.13 9.12 4.58
C LEU A 79 -6.22 9.41 5.62
N SER A 80 -6.89 8.36 6.13
CA SER A 80 -8.06 8.47 7.01
C SER A 80 -7.68 8.43 8.47
N ALA A 81 -8.03 9.49 9.21
CA ALA A 81 -7.92 9.52 10.66
C ALA A 81 -8.82 8.47 11.33
N THR A 82 -9.98 8.19 10.76
CA THR A 82 -10.90 7.16 11.24
C THR A 82 -10.29 5.77 11.12
N ALA A 83 -9.66 5.45 9.99
CA ALA A 83 -8.96 4.18 9.78
C ALA A 83 -7.81 3.99 10.77
N VAL A 84 -6.91 4.97 10.86
CA VAL A 84 -5.77 4.95 11.79
C VAL A 84 -6.23 4.86 13.25
N GLY A 85 -7.31 5.57 13.61
CA GLY A 85 -7.90 5.48 14.94
C GLY A 85 -8.46 4.09 15.27
N ARG A 86 -9.00 3.36 14.27
CA ARG A 86 -9.45 1.97 14.42
C ARG A 86 -8.27 1.03 14.58
N LEU A 87 -7.23 1.17 13.76
CA LEU A 87 -5.98 0.42 13.90
C LEU A 87 -5.42 0.55 15.32
N SER A 88 -5.31 1.77 15.84
CA SER A 88 -4.74 2.02 17.17
C SER A 88 -5.53 1.32 18.29
N ARG A 89 -6.87 1.45 18.26
CA ARG A 89 -7.74 0.77 19.23
C ARG A 89 -7.64 -0.75 19.16
N GLU A 90 -7.57 -1.29 17.95
CA GLU A 90 -7.46 -2.72 17.74
C GLU A 90 -6.08 -3.25 18.16
N ALA A 91 -5.01 -2.48 17.97
CA ALA A 91 -3.67 -2.80 18.45
C ALA A 91 -3.62 -2.86 20.00
N GLU A 92 -4.30 -1.93 20.67
CA GLU A 92 -4.46 -1.97 22.14
C GLU A 92 -5.22 -3.23 22.58
N ARG A 93 -6.36 -3.52 21.93
CA ARG A 93 -7.19 -4.66 22.25
C ARG A 93 -6.46 -5.99 22.09
N ARG A 94 -5.56 -6.11 21.08
CA ARG A 94 -4.74 -7.30 20.83
C ARG A 94 -3.43 -7.32 21.64
N GLY A 95 -3.13 -6.28 22.40
CA GLY A 95 -1.91 -6.22 23.22
C GLY A 95 -0.62 -6.02 22.41
N VAL A 96 -0.73 -5.46 21.18
CA VAL A 96 0.41 -5.23 20.27
C VAL A 96 0.71 -3.74 20.06
N ALA A 97 0.05 -2.83 20.78
CA ALA A 97 0.18 -1.39 20.60
C ALA A 97 1.64 -0.88 20.68
N ALA A 98 2.49 -1.52 21.49
CA ALA A 98 3.91 -1.16 21.58
C ALA A 98 4.72 -1.43 20.29
N ARG A 99 4.16 -2.17 19.34
CA ARG A 99 4.79 -2.50 18.07
C ARG A 99 4.13 -1.80 16.87
N VAL A 100 3.10 -1.00 17.08
CA VAL A 100 2.31 -0.39 16.02
C VAL A 100 2.39 1.13 16.12
N THR A 101 2.75 1.78 15.03
CA THR A 101 2.67 3.22 14.84
C THR A 101 1.75 3.51 13.66
N GLY A 102 0.53 3.97 13.92
CA GLY A 102 -0.40 4.41 12.88
C GLY A 102 -0.24 5.91 12.63
N LEU A 103 -0.06 6.31 11.38
CA LEU A 103 0.10 7.71 10.98
C LEU A 103 -0.97 8.11 9.95
N VAL A 104 -1.66 9.20 10.21
CA VAL A 104 -2.48 9.86 9.18
C VAL A 104 -1.52 10.59 8.24
N HIS A 105 -1.35 10.06 7.03
CA HIS A 105 -0.31 10.52 6.13
C HIS A 105 -0.72 10.43 4.67
N ASP A 106 -0.48 11.48 3.91
CA ASP A 106 -0.61 11.50 2.46
C ASP A 106 0.70 11.02 1.82
N VAL A 107 0.68 9.81 1.27
CA VAL A 107 1.85 9.22 0.61
C VAL A 107 2.28 9.97 -0.66
N GLY A 108 1.39 10.81 -1.22
CA GLY A 108 1.72 11.75 -2.29
C GLY A 108 2.66 12.87 -1.85
N ALA A 109 2.78 13.14 -0.55
CA ALA A 109 3.73 14.09 0.02
C ALA A 109 5.11 13.46 0.33
N GLY A 110 5.31 12.18 0.00
CA GLY A 110 6.52 11.39 0.24
C GLY A 110 6.33 10.37 1.35
N LEU A 111 7.32 9.51 1.54
CA LEU A 111 7.30 8.44 2.53
C LEU A 111 8.24 8.75 3.71
N PRO A 112 7.95 8.22 4.92
CA PRO A 112 8.88 8.31 6.04
C PRO A 112 10.27 7.77 5.72
N GLU A 113 11.29 8.31 6.38
CA GLU A 113 12.66 7.85 6.23
C GLU A 113 12.80 6.40 6.70
N GLY A 114 13.56 5.61 5.91
CA GLY A 114 13.91 4.22 6.22
C GLY A 114 15.24 4.10 7.00
N PRO A 115 15.84 2.90 7.01
CA PRO A 115 15.43 1.73 6.22
C PRO A 115 14.44 0.82 6.95
N PHE A 116 13.61 0.10 6.16
CA PHE A 116 12.68 -0.92 6.65
C PHE A 116 13.06 -2.30 6.08
N ASN A 117 12.92 -3.35 6.89
CA ASN A 117 13.14 -4.72 6.44
C ASN A 117 12.06 -5.21 5.47
N LEU A 118 10.86 -4.64 5.57
CA LEU A 118 9.76 -4.90 4.67
C LEU A 118 9.02 -3.60 4.37
N VAL A 119 8.73 -3.33 3.11
CA VAL A 119 7.78 -2.29 2.69
C VAL A 119 6.65 -2.97 1.95
N THR A 120 5.42 -2.72 2.37
CA THR A 120 4.21 -3.31 1.77
C THR A 120 3.30 -2.22 1.20
N SER A 121 2.59 -2.56 0.12
CA SER A 121 1.57 -1.71 -0.50
C SER A 121 0.52 -2.60 -1.17
N PHE A 122 -0.65 -2.73 -0.54
CA PHE A 122 -1.73 -3.57 -1.06
C PHE A 122 -2.91 -2.74 -1.53
N TYR A 123 -3.23 -2.85 -2.83
CA TYR A 123 -4.38 -2.21 -3.47
C TYR A 123 -4.45 -0.68 -3.27
N VAL A 124 -3.29 -0.04 -3.09
CA VAL A 124 -3.18 1.42 -3.11
C VAL A 124 -3.27 1.88 -4.56
N HIS A 125 -4.30 2.63 -4.86
CA HIS A 125 -4.55 3.14 -6.21
C HIS A 125 -4.82 4.64 -6.18
N GLY A 126 -4.33 5.34 -7.20
CA GLY A 126 -4.88 6.63 -7.58
C GLY A 126 -6.28 6.48 -8.18
N GLY A 127 -7.10 7.53 -8.07
CA GLY A 127 -8.37 7.61 -8.80
C GLY A 127 -8.16 7.78 -10.32
N PRO A 128 -9.25 7.78 -11.12
CA PRO A 128 -9.17 8.01 -12.57
C PRO A 128 -8.94 9.49 -12.94
N GLU A 129 -8.87 10.37 -11.96
CA GLU A 129 -8.81 11.83 -12.14
C GLU A 129 -7.38 12.31 -12.36
N ALA A 130 -7.20 13.42 -13.09
CA ALA A 130 -5.91 14.06 -13.26
C ALA A 130 -5.35 14.45 -11.88
N GLY A 131 -4.07 14.14 -11.60
CA GLY A 131 -3.46 14.34 -10.27
C GLY A 131 -3.59 13.12 -9.35
N SER A 132 -4.16 12.00 -9.82
CA SER A 132 -4.19 10.76 -9.05
C SER A 132 -2.79 10.24 -8.74
N LEU A 133 -2.67 9.52 -7.64
CA LEU A 133 -1.42 8.89 -7.19
C LEU A 133 -0.76 8.07 -8.32
N ASP A 134 0.49 8.40 -8.64
CA ASP A 134 1.32 7.58 -9.52
C ASP A 134 1.87 6.40 -8.74
N LEU A 135 1.33 5.21 -8.99
CA LEU A 135 1.73 3.99 -8.31
C LEU A 135 3.19 3.63 -8.54
N VAL A 136 3.70 3.82 -9.76
CA VAL A 136 5.09 3.48 -10.09
C VAL A 136 6.05 4.41 -9.37
N ALA A 137 5.76 5.71 -9.34
CA ALA A 137 6.55 6.67 -8.59
C ALA A 137 6.52 6.37 -7.08
N LEU A 138 5.35 6.03 -6.52
CA LEU A 138 5.21 5.62 -5.11
C LEU A 138 6.03 4.36 -4.79
N LEU A 139 5.93 3.32 -5.62
CA LEU A 139 6.67 2.08 -5.39
C LEU A 139 8.18 2.25 -5.60
N SER A 140 8.60 3.17 -6.48
CA SER A 140 10.01 3.54 -6.64
C SER A 140 10.56 4.26 -5.40
N ASP A 141 9.78 5.18 -4.81
CA ASP A 141 10.12 5.81 -3.53
C ASP A 141 10.13 4.78 -2.39
N ALA A 142 9.16 3.86 -2.37
CA ALA A 142 9.10 2.75 -1.42
C ALA A 142 10.33 1.84 -1.50
N ALA A 143 10.82 1.52 -2.71
CA ALA A 143 12.04 0.75 -2.90
C ALA A 143 13.27 1.43 -2.26
N ALA A 144 13.36 2.75 -2.34
CA ALA A 144 14.46 3.49 -1.70
C ALA A 144 14.45 3.36 -0.15
N ARG A 145 13.32 3.01 0.46
CA ARG A 145 13.15 2.82 1.91
C ARG A 145 13.43 1.40 2.38
N VAL A 146 13.62 0.44 1.48
CA VAL A 146 13.90 -0.96 1.85
C VAL A 146 15.35 -1.10 2.30
N ALA A 147 15.56 -1.77 3.42
CA ALA A 147 16.90 -2.10 3.94
C ALA A 147 17.66 -3.08 3.00
N PRO A 148 19.00 -3.11 3.02
CA PRO A 148 19.73 -4.21 2.41
C PRO A 148 19.24 -5.56 2.94
N GLY A 149 19.01 -6.55 2.07
CA GLY A 149 18.41 -7.85 2.39
C GLY A 149 16.90 -7.81 2.62
N GLY A 150 16.27 -6.63 2.66
CA GLY A 150 14.83 -6.45 2.87
C GLY A 150 14.02 -6.63 1.60
N HIS A 151 12.69 -6.51 1.75
CA HIS A 151 11.72 -6.79 0.69
C HIS A 151 10.77 -5.62 0.41
N LEU A 152 10.42 -5.47 -0.85
CA LEU A 152 9.26 -4.69 -1.31
C LEU A 152 8.19 -5.69 -1.77
N LEU A 153 7.03 -5.69 -1.13
CA LEU A 153 5.90 -6.56 -1.46
C LEU A 153 4.67 -5.72 -1.83
N THR A 154 4.15 -5.91 -3.02
CA THR A 154 2.95 -5.21 -3.48
C THR A 154 1.98 -6.16 -4.16
N ALA A 155 0.69 -5.84 -4.07
CA ALA A 155 -0.34 -6.46 -4.88
C ALA A 155 -1.33 -5.39 -5.37
N VAL A 156 -1.70 -5.48 -6.64
CA VAL A 156 -2.68 -4.60 -7.29
C VAL A 156 -3.58 -5.39 -8.22
N HIS A 157 -4.71 -4.83 -8.60
CA HIS A 157 -5.58 -5.49 -9.57
C HIS A 157 -4.92 -5.56 -10.96
N ALA A 158 -4.77 -6.77 -11.50
CA ALA A 158 -4.38 -7.02 -12.89
C ALA A 158 -5.61 -7.18 -13.78
N VAL A 159 -6.58 -7.99 -13.35
CA VAL A 159 -7.85 -8.19 -14.05
C VAL A 159 -9.01 -7.94 -13.10
N LYS A 160 -9.90 -7.04 -13.48
CA LYS A 160 -11.11 -6.70 -12.72
C LYS A 160 -12.32 -7.43 -13.29
N PRO A 161 -13.24 -7.93 -12.44
CA PRO A 161 -14.50 -8.48 -12.93
C PRO A 161 -15.38 -7.37 -13.54
N PRO A 162 -16.32 -7.68 -14.46
CA PRO A 162 -17.09 -6.69 -15.22
C PRO A 162 -17.92 -5.71 -14.39
N TRP A 163 -18.30 -6.07 -13.18
CA TRP A 163 -19.05 -5.22 -12.26
C TRP A 163 -18.19 -4.25 -11.44
N HIS A 164 -16.87 -4.32 -11.54
CA HIS A 164 -15.96 -3.36 -10.90
C HIS A 164 -15.95 -2.08 -11.70
N THR A 165 -16.58 -1.04 -11.15
CA THR A 165 -16.70 0.27 -11.81
C THR A 165 -15.51 1.21 -11.55
N HIS A 166 -14.53 0.79 -10.75
CA HIS A 166 -13.33 1.59 -10.52
C HIS A 166 -12.44 1.65 -11.77
N HIS A 167 -12.20 2.85 -12.25
CA HIS A 167 -11.36 3.11 -13.43
C HIS A 167 -9.85 3.22 -13.13
N ALA A 168 -9.41 2.90 -11.88
CA ALA A 168 -7.98 2.87 -11.58
C ALA A 168 -7.25 1.94 -12.58
N ARG A 169 -6.05 2.38 -13.00
CA ARG A 169 -5.19 1.59 -13.89
C ARG A 169 -4.91 0.23 -13.27
N THR A 170 -4.93 -0.81 -14.08
CA THR A 170 -4.46 -2.16 -13.74
C THR A 170 -3.05 -2.35 -14.27
N TYR A 171 -2.31 -3.26 -13.65
CA TYR A 171 -0.96 -3.63 -14.05
C TYR A 171 -0.84 -5.14 -14.06
N THR A 172 -0.09 -5.69 -14.98
CA THR A 172 0.45 -7.05 -14.87
C THR A 172 1.67 -7.04 -13.94
N ALA A 173 2.02 -8.20 -13.40
CA ALA A 173 3.23 -8.31 -12.57
C ALA A 173 4.49 -7.99 -13.37
N GLY A 174 4.55 -8.41 -14.64
CA GLY A 174 5.65 -8.10 -15.55
C GLY A 174 5.79 -6.60 -15.81
N GLU A 175 4.67 -5.88 -16.07
CA GLU A 175 4.68 -4.41 -16.24
C GLU A 175 5.19 -3.69 -14.98
N LEU A 176 4.82 -4.16 -13.77
CA LEU A 176 5.31 -3.55 -12.54
C LEU A 176 6.82 -3.77 -12.37
N VAL A 177 7.32 -5.00 -12.59
CA VAL A 177 8.75 -5.29 -12.51
C VAL A 177 9.54 -4.46 -13.51
N GLU A 178 9.06 -4.36 -14.76
CA GLU A 178 9.70 -3.54 -15.80
C GLU A 178 9.71 -2.06 -15.41
N SER A 179 8.56 -1.53 -14.95
CA SER A 179 8.43 -0.14 -14.54
C SER A 179 9.31 0.23 -13.33
N LEU A 180 9.61 -0.73 -12.46
CA LEU A 180 10.44 -0.54 -11.28
C LEU A 180 11.93 -0.86 -11.52
N SER A 181 12.30 -1.33 -12.72
CA SER A 181 13.65 -1.85 -13.03
C SER A 181 14.80 -0.88 -12.75
N GLU A 182 14.58 0.42 -12.91
CA GLU A 182 15.57 1.44 -12.56
C GLU A 182 15.74 1.58 -11.05
N ALA A 183 14.65 1.69 -10.30
CA ALA A 183 14.66 1.85 -8.85
C ALA A 183 15.12 0.59 -8.11
N THR A 184 14.97 -0.58 -8.73
CA THR A 184 15.32 -1.89 -8.17
C THR A 184 16.42 -2.60 -8.96
N ALA A 185 17.34 -1.82 -9.54
CA ALA A 185 18.44 -2.40 -10.32
C ALA A 185 19.28 -3.36 -9.48
N GLY A 186 19.44 -4.60 -9.98
CA GLY A 186 20.18 -5.66 -9.29
C GLY A 186 19.43 -6.35 -8.14
N TRP A 187 18.13 -6.05 -7.95
CA TRP A 187 17.32 -6.76 -6.96
C TRP A 187 16.88 -8.14 -7.49
N GLU A 188 16.65 -9.06 -6.57
CA GLU A 188 16.07 -10.35 -6.86
C GLU A 188 14.55 -10.23 -7.02
N VAL A 189 14.00 -10.83 -8.09
CA VAL A 189 12.55 -11.01 -8.23
C VAL A 189 12.17 -12.31 -7.52
N VAL A 190 11.61 -12.20 -6.32
CA VAL A 190 11.17 -13.36 -5.52
C VAL A 190 9.85 -13.90 -6.03
N VAL A 191 8.89 -12.99 -6.35
CA VAL A 191 7.60 -13.31 -6.97
C VAL A 191 7.26 -12.22 -7.96
N ALA A 192 6.75 -12.60 -9.13
CA ALA A 192 6.13 -11.69 -10.10
C ALA A 192 5.12 -12.49 -10.93
N GLU A 193 3.86 -12.53 -10.49
CA GLU A 193 2.83 -13.35 -11.13
C GLU A 193 1.43 -12.79 -10.97
N GLU A 194 0.53 -13.11 -11.89
CA GLU A 194 -0.90 -12.87 -11.75
C GLU A 194 -1.55 -14.03 -11.01
N ARG A 195 -2.17 -13.72 -9.86
CA ARG A 195 -2.88 -14.69 -9.03
C ARG A 195 -4.38 -14.60 -9.24
N TRP A 196 -4.91 -15.66 -9.83
CA TRP A 196 -6.32 -15.72 -10.23
C TRP A 196 -7.22 -16.23 -9.11
N ARG A 197 -8.38 -15.58 -8.96
CA ARG A 197 -9.42 -15.95 -8.01
C ARG A 197 -10.80 -15.87 -8.64
N GLN A 198 -11.73 -16.71 -8.17
CA GLN A 198 -13.15 -16.53 -8.49
C GLN A 198 -13.72 -15.33 -7.74
N ALA A 199 -14.62 -14.61 -8.37
CA ALA A 199 -15.31 -13.47 -7.81
C ALA A 199 -16.80 -13.57 -8.09
N THR A 200 -17.62 -13.33 -7.07
CA THR A 200 -19.08 -13.26 -7.18
C THR A 200 -19.50 -11.81 -7.09
N GLY A 201 -20.26 -11.37 -8.06
CA GLY A 201 -20.78 -10.00 -8.13
C GLY A 201 -22.03 -9.78 -7.28
N PRO A 202 -22.44 -8.51 -7.11
CA PRO A 202 -23.56 -8.14 -6.24
C PRO A 202 -24.91 -8.78 -6.63
N ALA A 203 -25.09 -9.18 -7.90
CA ALA A 203 -26.29 -9.86 -8.39
C ALA A 203 -26.08 -11.38 -8.54
N GLY A 204 -25.04 -11.97 -7.90
CA GLY A 204 -24.74 -13.38 -7.96
C GLY A 204 -24.02 -13.85 -9.23
N GLN A 205 -23.65 -12.92 -10.12
CA GLN A 205 -22.87 -13.24 -11.32
C GLN A 205 -21.45 -13.66 -10.95
N GLU A 206 -20.94 -14.69 -11.63
CA GLU A 206 -19.59 -15.18 -11.42
C GLU A 206 -18.62 -14.68 -12.50
N SER A 207 -17.39 -14.39 -12.12
CA SER A 207 -16.28 -14.07 -13.02
C SER A 207 -14.96 -14.39 -12.34
N SER A 208 -13.88 -14.40 -13.12
CA SER A 208 -12.52 -14.44 -12.57
C SER A 208 -11.97 -13.02 -12.40
N ARG A 209 -11.13 -12.85 -11.40
CA ARG A 209 -10.27 -11.67 -11.23
C ARG A 209 -8.83 -12.13 -11.03
N ALA A 210 -7.88 -11.25 -11.33
CA ALA A 210 -6.48 -11.51 -11.04
C ALA A 210 -5.86 -10.30 -10.33
N ASP A 211 -4.95 -10.60 -9.40
CA ASP A 211 -4.10 -9.62 -8.78
C ASP A 211 -2.65 -9.85 -9.26
N ALA A 212 -1.98 -8.78 -9.67
CA ALA A 212 -0.55 -8.78 -9.90
C ALA A 212 0.16 -8.73 -8.54
N VAL A 213 0.88 -9.77 -8.19
CA VAL A 213 1.66 -9.88 -6.95
C VAL A 213 3.13 -9.79 -7.30
N VAL A 214 3.82 -8.83 -6.71
CA VAL A 214 5.24 -8.61 -6.91
C VAL A 214 5.95 -8.54 -5.57
N CYS A 215 6.97 -9.38 -5.39
CA CYS A 215 7.88 -9.35 -4.27
C CYS A 215 9.31 -9.24 -4.80
N LEU A 216 9.99 -8.16 -4.43
CA LEU A 216 11.37 -7.88 -4.80
C LEU A 216 12.24 -7.87 -3.55
N ARG A 217 13.44 -8.46 -3.62
CA ARG A 217 14.40 -8.48 -2.52
C ARG A 217 15.61 -7.64 -2.86
N ARG A 218 15.93 -6.68 -2.00
CA ARG A 218 17.14 -5.88 -2.12
C ARG A 218 18.36 -6.74 -1.78
N PRO A 219 19.47 -6.70 -2.56
CA PRO A 219 20.71 -7.39 -2.20
C PRO A 219 21.21 -7.02 -0.81
N GLU A 220 21.90 -7.95 -0.16
CA GLU A 220 22.64 -7.64 1.06
C GLU A 220 23.69 -6.55 0.77
N GLY A 221 23.93 -5.67 1.73
CA GLY A 221 25.04 -4.76 1.63
C GLY A 221 26.39 -5.53 1.66
N PRO A 222 27.50 -4.90 1.23
CA PRO A 222 28.80 -5.51 1.39
C PRO A 222 28.99 -5.88 2.88
N SER A 223 29.40 -7.14 3.13
CA SER A 223 29.74 -7.60 4.49
C SER A 223 30.88 -6.73 5.03
N SER A 224 30.63 -6.05 6.14
CA SER A 224 31.64 -5.21 6.81
C SER A 224 32.72 -6.06 7.48
#